data_ec3079180982bba6322a314a2daeca2e
#
_entry.id   ec3079180982bba6322a314a2daeca2e
#
_cell.length_a   1.000
_cell.length_b   1.000
_cell.length_c   1.000
_cell.angle_alpha   90.00
_cell.angle_beta   90.00
_cell.angle_gamma   90.00
#
_symmetry.space_group_name_H-M   'P 1'
#
loop_
_entity.id
_entity.type
_entity.pdbx_description
1 polymer ?
#
loop_
_entity_poly.entity_id
_entity_poly.type
_entity_poly.pdbx_seq_one_letter_code
_entity_poly.pdbx_strand_id
1 'polypeptide(L)'
;MAHGEKVSTRNPVLARELLHGLADLVHPHGRIDQENTLAGYLTGIRVLTNGLSELGFTGGAAELTRGRLAALWMSGKHRPVQESRARMMLRRLDDLQGVLRPDVRELVDGRRFVSDRRRDRKYLQPYSETEWARLTEVCRTAVKESYAAHRLAVKTAESARDPREGDGWTDANMLWLYAQLGPVEAAPFATWSSSHPSGLPRTRFRWRRSWEAAKLFPNVSTMLGYRLLFGVYTGIVPDGLDDLGLTDVDWAGDRTILLNYIKGRTAEESRTLTTRATRLLRQWTDHSALARQFAPPDAREALWVRYDPHDHGPWVTRPATVTTIRQWVVDRGLMGDDGKPLAMNMHRIRTTYDSMRDRRAWAGSRRATLDPNRSPQVEGDHYLKAGTPKQRELVDEIIAEAQNDMLRRAEAPVVLADEDVAVLVRDYPEKVAALGLNDEALDALVGGARDVFTAACGDQLSGLHGPKGQPCPARPWVCLLCPLALFTPRHLPNLMRLRAFFARQWDQMTQAEFMGVFGRYDQRLAELLAPDAHFTSKALLAATAQVIDDDTELPLRPEEGTR
;
A
#
# COMPACT_ATOMS: atom_id res chain seq x y z
N MET A 1 27.51 -2.48 22.41
CA MET A 1 28.80 -3.02 21.93
C MET A 1 28.51 -4.29 21.16
N ALA A 2 28.63 -4.25 19.86
CA ALA A 2 28.36 -5.40 18.99
C ALA A 2 29.33 -6.54 19.30
N HIS A 3 28.83 -7.71 19.57
CA HIS A 3 29.60 -8.93 19.62
C HIS A 3 30.28 -9.10 18.26
N GLY A 4 31.63 -9.08 18.26
CA GLY A 4 32.42 -9.19 17.04
C GLY A 4 32.18 -10.53 16.33
N GLU A 5 31.29 -10.53 15.38
CA GLU A 5 31.11 -11.65 14.45
C GLU A 5 32.42 -11.82 13.66
N LYS A 6 33.15 -12.90 13.94
CA LYS A 6 34.37 -13.22 13.21
C LYS A 6 33.99 -13.61 11.77
N VAL A 7 34.32 -12.76 10.81
CA VAL A 7 34.17 -13.09 9.39
C VAL A 7 35.15 -14.21 9.05
N SER A 8 34.70 -15.46 9.04
CA SER A 8 35.48 -16.57 8.56
C SER A 8 35.71 -16.45 7.05
N THR A 9 36.94 -16.21 6.64
CA THR A 9 37.33 -16.07 5.23
C THR A 9 38.59 -16.86 4.92
N ARG A 10 38.66 -17.32 3.67
CA ARG A 10 39.85 -18.03 3.13
C ARG A 10 40.93 -17.06 2.60
N ASN A 11 40.59 -15.79 2.43
CA ASN A 11 41.55 -14.73 2.06
C ASN A 11 41.43 -13.56 3.05
N PRO A 12 42.17 -13.62 4.18
CA PRO A 12 42.09 -12.58 5.23
C PRO A 12 42.74 -11.25 4.81
N VAL A 13 43.66 -11.25 3.84
CA VAL A 13 44.34 -10.01 3.36
C VAL A 13 43.30 -9.13 2.66
N LEU A 14 42.67 -9.65 1.61
CA LEU A 14 41.65 -8.91 0.87
C LEU A 14 40.44 -8.58 1.75
N ALA A 15 40.05 -9.50 2.66
CA ALA A 15 38.94 -9.24 3.57
C ALA A 15 39.19 -8.01 4.47
N ARG A 16 40.41 -7.86 4.99
CA ARG A 16 40.80 -6.72 5.84
C ARG A 16 40.77 -5.41 5.04
N GLU A 17 41.27 -5.41 3.82
CA GLU A 17 41.24 -4.23 2.94
C GLU A 17 39.82 -3.81 2.60
N LEU A 18 38.92 -4.77 2.27
CA LEU A 18 37.50 -4.50 2.02
C LEU A 18 36.77 -3.98 3.26
N LEU A 19 37.15 -4.43 4.47
CA LEU A 19 36.62 -3.90 5.72
C LEU A 19 37.01 -2.42 5.92
N HIS A 20 38.16 -1.96 5.45
CA HIS A 20 38.52 -0.54 5.48
C HIS A 20 37.56 0.28 4.61
N GLY A 21 37.27 -0.17 3.38
CA GLY A 21 36.27 0.49 2.53
C GLY A 21 34.86 0.43 3.11
N LEU A 22 34.51 -0.66 3.82
CA LEU A 22 33.23 -0.78 4.48
C LEU A 22 33.12 0.13 5.72
N ALA A 23 34.22 0.27 6.51
CA ALA A 23 34.22 1.14 7.69
C ALA A 23 33.88 2.59 7.36
N ASP A 24 34.38 3.09 6.24
CA ASP A 24 34.05 4.42 5.76
C ASP A 24 32.58 4.54 5.29
N LEU A 25 32.02 3.49 4.73
CA LEU A 25 30.59 3.46 4.37
C LEU A 25 29.65 3.46 5.59
N VAL A 26 30.13 3.01 6.75
CA VAL A 26 29.40 2.92 8.05
C VAL A 26 29.68 4.12 8.96
N HIS A 27 30.63 4.99 8.58
CA HIS A 27 30.90 6.23 9.35
C HIS A 27 29.60 7.05 9.54
N PRO A 28 29.45 7.86 10.62
CA PRO A 28 28.25 8.67 10.88
C PRO A 28 27.75 9.52 9.70
N HIS A 29 28.63 9.87 8.77
CA HIS A 29 28.30 10.53 7.50
C HIS A 29 28.28 9.57 6.29
N GLY A 30 28.38 8.25 6.54
CA GLY A 30 28.35 7.20 5.53
C GLY A 30 26.95 6.90 5.02
N ARG A 31 26.87 5.97 4.06
CA ARG A 31 25.59 5.57 3.42
C ARG A 31 24.93 4.35 4.06
N ILE A 32 25.57 3.75 5.07
CA ILE A 32 25.09 2.53 5.74
C ILE A 32 24.85 2.85 7.21
N ASP A 33 23.60 2.97 7.57
CA ASP A 33 23.09 3.23 8.92
C ASP A 33 22.33 2.05 9.52
N GLN A 34 22.01 1.04 8.69
CA GLN A 34 21.19 -0.12 9.05
C GLN A 34 22.04 -1.36 9.33
N GLU A 35 21.86 -1.98 10.49
CA GLU A 35 22.56 -3.20 10.90
C GLU A 35 22.37 -4.35 9.89
N ASN A 36 21.15 -4.58 9.41
CA ASN A 36 20.84 -5.58 8.39
C ASN A 36 21.57 -5.33 7.07
N THR A 37 21.77 -4.06 6.70
CA THR A 37 22.53 -3.68 5.51
C THR A 37 24.02 -3.99 5.72
N LEU A 38 24.57 -3.65 6.89
CA LEU A 38 25.93 -3.97 7.28
C LEU A 38 26.19 -5.48 7.24
N ALA A 39 25.33 -6.30 7.87
CA ALA A 39 25.42 -7.76 7.84
C ALA A 39 25.44 -8.31 6.40
N GLY A 40 24.66 -7.69 5.51
CA GLY A 40 24.68 -8.02 4.09
C GLY A 40 26.00 -7.69 3.38
N TYR A 41 26.70 -6.62 3.75
CA TYR A 41 28.04 -6.29 3.23
C TYR A 41 29.10 -7.24 3.78
N LEU A 42 29.05 -7.59 5.08
CA LEU A 42 29.94 -8.59 5.68
C LEU A 42 29.80 -9.97 5.00
N THR A 43 28.56 -10.36 4.70
CA THR A 43 28.30 -11.54 3.87
C THR A 43 28.89 -11.39 2.46
N GLY A 44 28.81 -10.20 1.86
CA GLY A 44 29.41 -9.87 0.57
C GLY A 44 30.93 -10.04 0.56
N ILE A 45 31.62 -9.56 1.61
CA ILE A 45 33.08 -9.76 1.79
C ILE A 45 33.42 -11.25 1.81
N ARG A 46 32.71 -12.03 2.64
CA ARG A 46 32.94 -13.48 2.73
C ARG A 46 32.74 -14.21 1.40
N VAL A 47 31.69 -13.88 0.68
CA VAL A 47 31.39 -14.48 -0.63
C VAL A 47 32.44 -14.12 -1.67
N LEU A 48 32.85 -12.84 -1.75
CA LEU A 48 33.86 -12.36 -2.69
C LEU A 48 35.22 -13.02 -2.42
N THR A 49 35.69 -12.97 -1.17
CA THR A 49 37.02 -13.46 -0.78
C THR A 49 37.12 -14.98 -0.88
N ASN A 50 36.11 -15.72 -0.48
CA ASN A 50 36.08 -17.17 -0.62
C ASN A 50 36.00 -17.60 -2.08
N GLY A 51 35.16 -16.94 -2.88
CA GLY A 51 35.06 -17.25 -4.31
C GLY A 51 36.35 -16.96 -5.08
N LEU A 52 37.07 -15.90 -4.75
CA LEU A 52 38.39 -15.63 -5.32
C LEU A 52 39.44 -16.65 -4.88
N SER A 53 39.39 -17.09 -3.61
CA SER A 53 40.28 -18.16 -3.11
C SER A 53 40.04 -19.51 -3.81
N GLU A 54 38.78 -19.83 -4.15
CA GLU A 54 38.46 -21.02 -4.97
C GLU A 54 39.08 -20.93 -6.38
N LEU A 55 39.31 -19.73 -6.87
CA LEU A 55 40.00 -19.45 -8.14
C LEU A 55 41.54 -19.31 -7.94
N GLY A 56 42.07 -19.70 -6.78
CA GLY A 56 43.50 -19.66 -6.47
C GLY A 56 44.05 -18.27 -6.17
N PHE A 57 43.20 -17.30 -5.77
CA PHE A 57 43.67 -15.97 -5.42
C PHE A 57 43.71 -15.77 -3.89
N THR A 58 44.89 -15.43 -3.38
CA THR A 58 45.17 -15.20 -1.96
C THR A 58 45.77 -13.81 -1.67
N GLY A 59 45.98 -12.99 -2.68
CA GLY A 59 46.55 -11.66 -2.57
C GLY A 59 45.57 -10.59 -2.13
N GLY A 60 46.06 -9.34 -2.03
CA GLY A 60 45.30 -8.14 -1.71
C GLY A 60 44.63 -7.48 -2.93
N ALA A 61 44.02 -6.32 -2.71
CA ALA A 61 43.28 -5.58 -3.74
C ALA A 61 44.19 -5.08 -4.88
N ALA A 62 45.44 -4.71 -4.57
CA ALA A 62 46.43 -4.30 -5.55
C ALA A 62 46.81 -5.41 -6.56
N GLU A 63 46.69 -6.66 -6.16
CA GLU A 63 47.00 -7.83 -6.97
C GLU A 63 45.80 -8.38 -7.74
N LEU A 64 44.59 -7.82 -7.50
CA LEU A 64 43.39 -8.18 -8.25
C LEU A 64 43.58 -7.88 -9.74
N THR A 65 43.10 -8.78 -10.59
CA THR A 65 43.06 -8.61 -12.03
C THR A 65 41.63 -8.64 -12.55
N ARG A 66 41.40 -7.92 -13.66
CA ARG A 66 40.13 -7.92 -14.38
C ARG A 66 39.63 -9.34 -14.67
N GLY A 67 40.57 -10.21 -15.13
CA GLY A 67 40.20 -11.61 -15.49
C GLY A 67 39.69 -12.42 -14.32
N ARG A 68 40.26 -12.29 -13.11
CA ARG A 68 39.83 -13.01 -11.91
C ARG A 68 38.47 -12.56 -11.43
N LEU A 69 38.20 -11.25 -11.37
CA LEU A 69 36.88 -10.72 -11.00
C LEU A 69 35.84 -11.08 -12.04
N ALA A 70 36.16 -10.98 -13.33
CA ALA A 70 35.25 -11.35 -14.40
C ALA A 70 34.91 -12.86 -14.33
N ALA A 71 35.89 -13.73 -14.16
CA ALA A 71 35.68 -15.17 -14.01
C ALA A 71 34.78 -15.50 -12.82
N LEU A 72 35.01 -14.82 -11.67
CA LEU A 72 34.18 -14.98 -10.49
C LEU A 72 32.71 -14.60 -10.77
N TRP A 73 32.48 -13.42 -11.32
CA TRP A 73 31.12 -12.93 -11.56
C TRP A 73 30.41 -13.67 -12.70
N MET A 74 31.14 -14.14 -13.70
CA MET A 74 30.60 -14.96 -14.79
C MET A 74 30.32 -16.42 -14.39
N SER A 75 30.80 -16.89 -13.24
CA SER A 75 30.60 -18.27 -12.75
C SER A 75 29.11 -18.62 -12.52
N GLY A 76 28.21 -17.66 -12.54
CA GLY A 76 26.77 -17.85 -12.30
C GLY A 76 26.39 -18.16 -10.85
N LYS A 77 27.37 -18.29 -9.95
CA LYS A 77 27.15 -18.60 -8.52
C LYS A 77 26.77 -17.37 -7.68
N HIS A 78 26.91 -16.17 -8.23
CA HIS A 78 26.71 -14.92 -7.50
C HIS A 78 25.40 -14.24 -7.83
N ARG A 79 24.77 -13.63 -6.80
CA ARG A 79 23.55 -12.83 -6.95
C ARG A 79 23.91 -11.40 -7.38
N PRO A 80 23.06 -10.69 -8.14
CA PRO A 80 23.30 -9.32 -8.56
C PRO A 80 23.64 -8.36 -7.40
N VAL A 81 23.01 -8.56 -6.24
CA VAL A 81 23.28 -7.75 -5.04
C VAL A 81 24.69 -7.96 -4.49
N GLN A 82 25.26 -9.16 -4.62
CA GLN A 82 26.60 -9.48 -4.15
C GLN A 82 27.66 -8.80 -5.03
N GLU A 83 27.49 -8.83 -6.36
CA GLU A 83 28.34 -8.07 -7.29
C GLU A 83 28.24 -6.57 -7.01
N SER A 84 27.04 -6.05 -6.81
CA SER A 84 26.83 -4.62 -6.51
C SER A 84 27.54 -4.17 -5.23
N ARG A 85 27.47 -4.98 -4.17
CA ARG A 85 28.15 -4.70 -2.89
C ARG A 85 29.67 -4.82 -3.03
N ALA A 86 30.15 -5.84 -3.71
CA ALA A 86 31.57 -6.01 -3.99
C ALA A 86 32.15 -4.79 -4.74
N ARG A 87 31.49 -4.35 -5.80
CA ARG A 87 31.88 -3.16 -6.56
C ARG A 87 31.90 -1.90 -5.70
N MET A 88 30.90 -1.72 -4.84
CA MET A 88 30.85 -0.53 -3.96
C MET A 88 32.00 -0.53 -2.95
N MET A 89 32.32 -1.68 -2.34
CA MET A 89 33.44 -1.78 -1.40
C MET A 89 34.78 -1.58 -2.08
N LEU A 90 34.98 -2.16 -3.28
CA LEU A 90 36.20 -2.00 -4.05
C LEU A 90 36.40 -0.54 -4.50
N ARG A 91 35.36 0.14 -4.97
CA ARG A 91 35.40 1.57 -5.28
C ARG A 91 35.81 2.39 -4.08
N ARG A 92 35.13 2.13 -2.94
CA ARG A 92 35.44 2.93 -1.76
C ARG A 92 36.85 2.70 -1.22
N LEU A 93 37.34 1.47 -1.29
CA LEU A 93 38.73 1.16 -0.98
C LEU A 93 39.68 1.92 -1.93
N ASP A 94 39.37 1.95 -3.21
CA ASP A 94 40.16 2.64 -4.19
C ASP A 94 40.13 4.17 -4.02
N ASP A 95 38.98 4.75 -3.72
CA ASP A 95 38.81 6.17 -3.39
C ASP A 95 39.69 6.58 -2.20
N LEU A 96 39.86 5.70 -1.21
CA LEU A 96 40.62 5.96 0.01
C LEU A 96 42.14 5.74 -0.17
N GLN A 97 42.53 4.74 -0.95
CA GLN A 97 43.90 4.25 -0.98
C GLN A 97 44.53 4.20 -2.37
N GLY A 98 43.76 4.31 -3.44
CA GLY A 98 44.25 4.28 -4.83
C GLY A 98 44.86 2.94 -5.23
N VAL A 99 44.43 1.82 -4.62
CA VAL A 99 45.15 0.53 -4.73
C VAL A 99 44.75 -0.30 -5.94
N LEU A 100 43.61 -0.03 -6.56
CA LEU A 100 43.13 -0.85 -7.67
C LEU A 100 43.90 -0.55 -8.96
N ARG A 101 44.22 -1.60 -9.69
CA ARG A 101 44.77 -1.51 -11.04
C ARG A 101 43.79 -0.80 -11.99
N PRO A 102 44.29 -0.07 -13.01
CA PRO A 102 43.42 0.63 -13.96
C PRO A 102 42.39 -0.28 -14.64
N ASP A 103 42.78 -1.50 -15.03
CA ASP A 103 41.92 -2.51 -15.65
C ASP A 103 40.81 -3.03 -14.70
N VAL A 104 41.07 -3.10 -13.41
CA VAL A 104 40.12 -3.46 -12.37
C VAL A 104 39.18 -2.31 -12.07
N ARG A 105 39.70 -1.06 -12.03
CA ARG A 105 38.92 0.15 -11.82
C ARG A 105 37.86 0.31 -12.93
N GLU A 106 38.29 0.18 -14.19
CA GLU A 106 37.41 0.20 -15.35
C GLU A 106 36.32 -0.88 -15.27
N LEU A 107 36.69 -2.11 -14.83
CA LEU A 107 35.71 -3.21 -14.63
C LEU A 107 34.71 -2.88 -13.53
N VAL A 108 35.17 -2.35 -12.41
CA VAL A 108 34.34 -2.04 -11.23
C VAL A 108 33.35 -0.91 -11.55
N ASP A 109 33.75 0.05 -12.39
CA ASP A 109 32.89 1.15 -12.84
C ASP A 109 32.02 0.80 -14.04
N GLY A 110 32.38 -0.24 -14.76
CA GLY A 110 31.69 -0.68 -15.96
C GLY A 110 30.36 -1.39 -15.72
N ARG A 111 29.83 -1.94 -16.81
CA ARG A 111 28.56 -2.68 -16.80
C ARG A 111 28.66 -3.93 -15.92
N ARG A 112 27.56 -4.25 -15.20
CA ARG A 112 27.47 -5.46 -14.35
C ARG A 112 27.45 -6.73 -15.19
N PHE A 113 28.09 -7.79 -14.68
CA PHE A 113 28.09 -9.14 -15.28
C PHE A 113 26.81 -9.89 -14.94
N VAL A 114 26.38 -9.80 -13.68
CA VAL A 114 25.14 -10.44 -13.25
C VAL A 114 24.00 -9.50 -13.52
N SER A 115 23.19 -9.82 -14.52
CA SER A 115 22.02 -9.02 -14.84
C SER A 115 21.00 -9.11 -13.70
N ASP A 116 20.61 -7.97 -13.17
CA ASP A 116 19.39 -7.87 -12.38
C ASP A 116 18.24 -8.01 -13.37
N ARG A 117 17.72 -9.23 -13.53
CA ARG A 117 16.52 -9.48 -14.34
C ARG A 117 15.31 -8.82 -13.65
N ARG A 118 15.30 -7.48 -13.62
CA ARG A 118 14.15 -6.70 -13.12
C ARG A 118 12.86 -7.03 -13.87
N ARG A 119 12.97 -7.63 -15.06
CA ARG A 119 11.82 -8.01 -15.89
C ARG A 119 10.96 -9.11 -15.28
N ASP A 120 11.52 -9.96 -14.41
CA ASP A 120 10.79 -11.08 -13.79
C ASP A 120 10.43 -10.86 -12.32
N ARG A 121 10.60 -9.66 -11.77
CA ARG A 121 10.07 -9.35 -10.44
C ARG A 121 8.57 -9.38 -10.51
N LYS A 122 7.98 -10.52 -10.15
CA LYS A 122 6.54 -10.62 -9.89
C LYS A 122 6.25 -9.66 -8.75
N TYR A 123 5.45 -8.64 -9.03
CA TYR A 123 4.92 -7.77 -7.99
C TYR A 123 4.21 -8.61 -6.95
N LEU A 124 4.38 -8.28 -5.67
CA LEU A 124 3.64 -8.93 -4.61
C LEU A 124 2.16 -8.63 -4.82
N GLN A 125 1.40 -9.65 -5.21
CA GLN A 125 -0.03 -9.53 -5.38
C GLN A 125 -0.68 -9.23 -4.01
N PRO A 126 -1.66 -8.34 -3.92
CA PRO A 126 -2.44 -8.14 -2.71
C PRO A 126 -3.14 -9.44 -2.30
N TYR A 127 -3.53 -9.55 -1.05
CA TYR A 127 -4.47 -10.58 -0.61
C TYR A 127 -5.81 -10.37 -1.31
N SER A 128 -6.54 -11.46 -1.57
CA SER A 128 -7.92 -11.36 -2.01
C SER A 128 -8.78 -10.72 -0.92
N GLU A 129 -9.98 -10.26 -1.25
CA GLU A 129 -10.91 -9.69 -0.25
C GLU A 129 -11.26 -10.74 0.83
N THR A 130 -11.42 -12.01 0.42
CA THR A 130 -11.71 -13.11 1.33
C THR A 130 -10.52 -13.47 2.22
N GLU A 131 -9.31 -13.53 1.70
CA GLU A 131 -8.08 -13.71 2.48
C GLU A 131 -7.87 -12.56 3.47
N TRP A 132 -8.10 -11.32 3.02
CA TRP A 132 -7.97 -10.12 3.85
C TRP A 132 -8.97 -10.08 5.00
N ALA A 133 -10.22 -10.43 4.72
CA ALA A 133 -11.28 -10.52 5.75
C ALA A 133 -10.94 -11.59 6.78
N ARG A 134 -10.52 -12.80 6.35
CA ARG A 134 -10.10 -13.90 7.24
C ARG A 134 -8.90 -13.51 8.09
N LEU A 135 -7.85 -12.91 7.48
CA LEU A 135 -6.69 -12.41 8.21
C LEU A 135 -7.09 -11.40 9.28
N THR A 136 -7.93 -10.44 8.92
CA THR A 136 -8.40 -9.41 9.83
C THR A 136 -9.17 -10.02 11.01
N GLU A 137 -10.07 -10.96 10.75
CA GLU A 137 -10.89 -11.60 11.78
C GLU A 137 -10.06 -12.50 12.70
N VAL A 138 -9.17 -13.31 12.15
CA VAL A 138 -8.25 -14.14 12.96
C VAL A 138 -7.39 -13.27 13.87
N CYS A 139 -6.86 -12.15 13.37
CA CYS A 139 -6.09 -11.22 14.21
C CYS A 139 -6.96 -10.57 15.29
N ARG A 140 -8.20 -10.16 14.98
CA ARG A 140 -9.14 -9.60 15.98
C ARG A 140 -9.47 -10.59 17.07
N THR A 141 -9.76 -11.83 16.70
CA THR A 141 -10.07 -12.92 17.63
C THR A 141 -8.85 -13.18 18.52
N ALA A 142 -7.65 -13.30 17.96
CA ALA A 142 -6.43 -13.50 18.72
C ALA A 142 -6.17 -12.37 19.74
N VAL A 143 -6.37 -11.13 19.33
CA VAL A 143 -6.24 -9.95 20.21
C VAL A 143 -7.29 -9.98 21.32
N LYS A 144 -8.56 -10.22 20.98
CA LYS A 144 -9.67 -10.26 21.94
C LYS A 144 -9.46 -11.35 22.99
N GLU A 145 -9.12 -12.56 22.56
CA GLU A 145 -8.90 -13.70 23.46
C GLU A 145 -7.71 -13.47 24.38
N SER A 146 -6.56 -13.05 23.82
CA SER A 146 -5.34 -12.82 24.62
C SER A 146 -5.52 -11.68 25.63
N TYR A 147 -6.21 -10.60 25.26
CA TYR A 147 -6.46 -9.50 26.16
C TYR A 147 -7.47 -9.86 27.27
N ALA A 148 -8.51 -10.61 26.94
CA ALA A 148 -9.46 -11.12 27.94
C ALA A 148 -8.77 -12.05 28.96
N ALA A 149 -7.92 -12.96 28.47
CA ALA A 149 -7.11 -13.83 29.33
C ALA A 149 -6.14 -13.04 30.22
N HIS A 150 -5.49 -12.03 29.66
CA HIS A 150 -4.61 -11.13 30.44
C HIS A 150 -5.34 -10.39 31.55
N ARG A 151 -6.48 -9.77 31.24
CA ARG A 151 -7.28 -9.06 32.25
C ARG A 151 -7.76 -10.00 33.38
N LEU A 152 -8.17 -11.22 33.02
CA LEU A 152 -8.55 -12.22 34.01
C LEU A 152 -7.35 -12.60 34.89
N ALA A 153 -6.17 -12.81 34.29
CA ALA A 153 -4.96 -13.14 35.01
C ALA A 153 -4.52 -12.03 35.97
N VAL A 154 -4.58 -10.77 35.53
CA VAL A 154 -4.29 -9.60 36.41
C VAL A 154 -5.26 -9.57 37.59
N LYS A 155 -6.56 -9.66 37.33
CA LYS A 155 -7.56 -9.69 38.41
C LYS A 155 -7.37 -10.87 39.36
N THR A 156 -6.99 -12.04 38.86
CA THR A 156 -6.69 -13.21 39.67
C THR A 156 -5.45 -12.99 40.53
N ALA A 157 -4.40 -12.37 39.97
CA ALA A 157 -3.20 -12.03 40.71
C ALA A 157 -3.47 -11.01 41.84
N GLU A 158 -4.31 -10.01 41.58
CA GLU A 158 -4.69 -9.00 42.58
C GLU A 158 -5.41 -9.59 43.82
N SER A 159 -6.18 -10.66 43.63
CA SER A 159 -6.93 -11.36 44.70
C SER A 159 -6.14 -12.51 45.34
N ALA A 160 -4.96 -12.82 44.84
CA ALA A 160 -4.11 -13.90 45.31
C ALA A 160 -3.07 -13.44 46.34
N ARG A 161 -2.32 -14.38 46.91
CA ARG A 161 -1.32 -14.14 47.94
C ARG A 161 0.05 -14.71 47.57
N ASP A 162 1.06 -14.34 48.33
CA ASP A 162 2.40 -14.92 48.22
C ASP A 162 2.35 -16.44 48.44
N PRO A 163 2.70 -17.28 47.47
CA PRO A 163 2.70 -18.74 47.62
C PRO A 163 3.67 -19.24 48.69
N ARG A 164 4.58 -18.39 49.18
CA ARG A 164 5.59 -18.71 50.19
C ARG A 164 5.04 -18.56 51.63
N GLU A 165 3.94 -17.81 51.83
CA GLU A 165 3.41 -17.42 53.12
C GLU A 165 2.22 -18.24 53.62
N GLY A 166 1.74 -19.26 52.91
CA GLY A 166 0.71 -20.07 53.53
C GLY A 166 -0.13 -20.97 52.64
N ASP A 167 -0.91 -20.43 51.68
CA ASP A 167 -1.93 -21.22 50.96
C ASP A 167 -1.35 -22.09 49.81
N GLY A 168 -0.02 -22.10 49.69
CA GLY A 168 0.69 -22.95 48.76
C GLY A 168 0.64 -22.49 47.27
N TRP A 169 1.15 -23.35 46.41
CA TRP A 169 1.35 -23.09 44.98
C TRP A 169 0.08 -23.33 44.15
N THR A 170 -0.90 -22.48 44.33
CA THR A 170 -2.07 -22.46 43.44
C THR A 170 -1.75 -21.65 42.16
N ASP A 171 -2.55 -21.84 41.11
CA ASP A 171 -2.39 -21.05 39.87
C ASP A 171 -2.58 -19.55 40.12
N ALA A 172 -3.49 -19.19 41.03
CA ALA A 172 -3.72 -17.80 41.42
C ALA A 172 -2.51 -17.18 42.14
N ASN A 173 -1.96 -17.93 43.12
CA ASN A 173 -0.76 -17.46 43.88
C ASN A 173 0.48 -17.39 43.00
N MET A 174 0.58 -18.25 41.99
CA MET A 174 1.60 -18.17 40.95
C MET A 174 1.50 -16.90 40.11
N LEU A 175 0.27 -16.52 39.72
CA LEU A 175 0.06 -15.26 38.98
C LEU A 175 0.42 -14.04 39.86
N TRP A 176 0.08 -14.08 41.13
CA TRP A 176 0.52 -13.06 42.10
C TRP A 176 2.06 -12.92 42.08
N LEU A 177 2.78 -14.03 42.22
CA LEU A 177 4.24 -14.05 42.22
C LEU A 177 4.83 -13.41 40.97
N TYR A 178 4.31 -13.77 39.78
CA TYR A 178 4.74 -13.17 38.52
C TYR A 178 4.39 -11.68 38.41
N ALA A 179 3.24 -11.28 38.91
CA ALA A 179 2.85 -9.88 38.91
C ALA A 179 3.75 -9.01 39.83
N GLN A 180 4.27 -9.58 40.93
CA GLN A 180 5.13 -8.85 41.88
C GLN A 180 6.62 -8.92 41.52
N LEU A 181 7.09 -10.04 41.01
CA LEU A 181 8.54 -10.29 40.80
C LEU A 181 8.94 -10.35 39.33
N GLY A 182 7.98 -10.26 38.44
CA GLY A 182 8.24 -10.47 37.01
C GLY A 182 8.34 -11.94 36.64
N PRO A 183 8.82 -12.27 35.42
CA PRO A 183 9.03 -13.64 34.98
C PRO A 183 10.16 -14.28 35.77
N VAL A 184 9.79 -15.05 36.78
CA VAL A 184 10.74 -15.68 37.71
C VAL A 184 11.59 -16.73 36.97
N GLU A 185 12.89 -16.71 37.20
CA GLU A 185 13.83 -17.67 36.63
C GLU A 185 13.55 -19.10 37.10
N ALA A 186 14.02 -20.10 36.33
CA ALA A 186 13.71 -21.50 36.57
C ALA A 186 14.30 -22.00 37.89
N ALA A 187 15.52 -21.62 38.26
CA ALA A 187 16.20 -22.11 39.44
C ALA A 187 15.58 -21.56 40.76
N PRO A 188 15.36 -20.23 40.91
CA PRO A 188 14.60 -19.69 42.06
C PRO A 188 13.21 -20.30 42.16
N PHE A 189 12.52 -20.42 41.05
CA PHE A 189 11.18 -20.99 41.03
C PHE A 189 11.18 -22.48 41.47
N ALA A 190 12.16 -23.29 41.04
CA ALA A 190 12.32 -24.66 41.46
C ALA A 190 12.64 -24.78 42.97
N THR A 191 13.46 -23.88 43.49
CA THR A 191 13.78 -23.80 44.90
C THR A 191 12.54 -23.48 45.76
N TRP A 192 11.76 -22.52 45.36
CA TRP A 192 10.50 -22.13 46.02
C TRP A 192 9.42 -23.21 45.94
N SER A 193 9.35 -23.94 44.84
CA SER A 193 8.38 -25.03 44.64
C SER A 193 8.80 -26.38 45.14
N SER A 194 10.04 -26.55 45.60
CA SER A 194 10.56 -27.85 46.12
C SER A 194 9.85 -28.32 47.40
N SER A 195 9.14 -27.41 48.08
CA SER A 195 8.26 -27.71 49.22
C SER A 195 6.85 -28.11 48.80
N HIS A 196 6.51 -28.13 47.49
CA HIS A 196 5.16 -28.44 47.02
C HIS A 196 4.96 -29.95 46.89
N PRO A 197 3.88 -30.50 47.46
CA PRO A 197 3.64 -31.96 47.48
C PRO A 197 3.31 -32.57 46.12
N SER A 198 3.11 -31.81 45.08
CA SER A 198 2.61 -32.32 43.80
C SER A 198 3.63 -33.01 42.89
N GLY A 199 4.89 -33.11 43.27
CA GLY A 199 5.93 -33.93 42.62
C GLY A 199 6.00 -33.83 41.09
N LEU A 200 5.72 -32.64 40.51
CA LEU A 200 5.67 -32.50 39.07
C LEU A 200 7.04 -32.69 38.43
N PRO A 201 7.16 -33.55 37.37
CA PRO A 201 8.41 -33.73 36.64
C PRO A 201 8.97 -32.37 36.16
N ARG A 202 10.29 -32.16 36.25
CA ARG A 202 10.99 -30.92 35.84
C ARG A 202 10.57 -30.41 34.46
N THR A 203 10.20 -31.27 33.52
CA THR A 203 9.74 -30.92 32.18
C THR A 203 8.35 -30.29 32.19
N ARG A 204 7.40 -30.82 32.96
CA ARG A 204 6.05 -30.21 33.12
C ARG A 204 6.09 -28.89 33.85
N PHE A 205 7.00 -28.77 34.81
CA PHE A 205 7.23 -27.56 35.58
C PHE A 205 7.73 -26.38 34.73
N ARG A 206 8.72 -26.61 33.84
CA ARG A 206 9.19 -25.58 32.91
C ARG A 206 8.09 -25.10 31.98
N TRP A 207 7.32 -26.06 31.42
CA TRP A 207 6.24 -25.73 30.53
C TRP A 207 5.12 -24.94 31.23
N ARG A 208 4.72 -25.37 32.42
CA ARG A 208 3.71 -24.68 33.24
C ARG A 208 4.14 -23.28 33.62
N ARG A 209 5.39 -23.09 34.01
CA ARG A 209 5.95 -21.77 34.29
C ARG A 209 5.85 -20.81 33.11
N SER A 210 6.24 -21.26 31.92
CA SER A 210 6.13 -20.46 30.70
C SER A 210 4.67 -20.17 30.32
N TRP A 211 3.80 -21.13 30.51
CA TRP A 211 2.36 -21.00 30.25
C TRP A 211 1.69 -19.96 31.18
N GLU A 212 1.94 -20.03 32.46
CA GLU A 212 1.38 -19.08 33.43
C GLU A 212 1.96 -17.68 33.23
N ALA A 213 3.25 -17.56 32.98
CA ALA A 213 3.87 -16.27 32.66
C ALA A 213 3.28 -15.61 31.40
N ALA A 214 2.94 -16.42 30.40
CA ALA A 214 2.35 -15.93 29.15
C ALA A 214 0.94 -15.34 29.31
N LYS A 215 0.25 -15.61 30.41
CA LYS A 215 -1.03 -14.96 30.74
C LYS A 215 -0.87 -13.51 31.17
N LEU A 216 0.23 -13.18 31.83
CA LEU A 216 0.54 -11.83 32.31
C LEU A 216 1.44 -11.04 31.35
N PHE A 217 2.36 -11.73 30.68
CA PHE A 217 3.35 -11.11 29.81
C PHE A 217 3.10 -11.54 28.36
N PRO A 218 2.86 -10.59 27.43
CA PRO A 218 2.60 -10.97 26.05
C PRO A 218 3.76 -11.74 25.45
N ASN A 219 3.44 -12.91 24.89
CA ASN A 219 4.38 -13.75 24.15
C ASN A 219 4.37 -13.43 22.65
N VAL A 220 5.16 -14.16 21.86
CA VAL A 220 5.26 -13.95 20.41
C VAL A 220 3.91 -14.10 19.69
N SER A 221 3.05 -15.05 20.11
CA SER A 221 1.75 -15.29 19.49
C SER A 221 0.80 -14.10 19.75
N THR A 222 0.78 -13.58 20.97
CA THR A 222 0.02 -12.39 21.35
C THR A 222 0.50 -11.17 20.56
N MET A 223 1.82 -10.91 20.57
CA MET A 223 2.41 -9.78 19.87
C MET A 223 2.12 -9.83 18.36
N LEU A 224 2.19 -10.99 17.72
CA LEU A 224 1.88 -11.16 16.29
C LEU A 224 0.42 -10.77 15.99
N GLY A 225 -0.54 -11.18 16.82
CA GLY A 225 -1.95 -10.78 16.64
C GLY A 225 -2.12 -9.26 16.61
N TYR A 226 -1.54 -8.55 17.58
CA TYR A 226 -1.59 -7.08 17.64
C TYR A 226 -0.85 -6.42 16.46
N ARG A 227 0.36 -6.86 16.18
CA ARG A 227 1.22 -6.26 15.15
C ARG A 227 0.64 -6.44 13.74
N LEU A 228 0.14 -7.64 13.43
CA LEU A 228 -0.51 -7.91 12.15
C LEU A 228 -1.78 -7.06 12.00
N LEU A 229 -2.61 -7.00 13.04
CA LEU A 229 -3.84 -6.20 13.01
C LEU A 229 -3.54 -4.70 12.92
N PHE A 230 -2.48 -4.23 13.57
CA PHE A 230 -2.03 -2.84 13.46
C PHE A 230 -1.57 -2.53 12.03
N GLY A 231 -0.81 -3.44 11.41
CA GLY A 231 -0.44 -3.34 9.99
C GLY A 231 -1.64 -3.31 9.05
N VAL A 232 -2.67 -4.14 9.32
CA VAL A 232 -3.94 -4.15 8.59
C VAL A 232 -4.67 -2.81 8.71
N TYR A 233 -4.65 -2.16 9.87
CA TYR A 233 -5.37 -0.89 10.09
C TYR A 233 -4.60 0.33 9.60
N THR A 234 -3.28 0.27 9.48
CA THR A 234 -2.43 1.43 9.20
C THR A 234 -1.73 1.39 7.86
N GLY A 235 -1.45 0.21 7.33
CA GLY A 235 -0.64 0.04 6.13
C GLY A 235 0.81 0.53 6.27
N ILE A 236 1.33 0.65 7.49
CA ILE A 236 2.73 1.04 7.74
C ILE A 236 3.68 0.00 7.15
N VAL A 237 4.82 0.45 6.63
CA VAL A 237 5.86 -0.47 6.10
C VAL A 237 6.35 -1.43 7.18
N PRO A 238 6.68 -2.68 6.83
CA PRO A 238 7.16 -3.65 7.81
C PRO A 238 8.35 -3.17 8.64
N ASP A 239 9.34 -2.57 7.99
CA ASP A 239 10.53 -2.02 8.68
C ASP A 239 10.13 -0.91 9.68
N GLY A 240 9.19 -0.02 9.29
CA GLY A 240 8.67 1.00 10.21
C GLY A 240 7.82 0.43 11.35
N LEU A 241 7.17 -0.73 11.16
CA LEU A 241 6.48 -1.43 12.26
C LEU A 241 7.45 -2.06 13.26
N ASP A 242 8.61 -2.53 12.77
CA ASP A 242 9.60 -3.22 13.59
C ASP A 242 10.33 -2.28 14.55
N ASP A 243 10.62 -1.08 14.07
CA ASP A 243 11.45 -0.09 14.78
C ASP A 243 10.65 0.87 15.67
N LEU A 244 9.30 0.71 15.77
CA LEU A 244 8.47 1.61 16.58
C LEU A 244 8.82 1.55 18.08
N GLY A 245 9.00 2.74 18.63
CA GLY A 245 9.11 3.01 20.07
C GLY A 245 7.85 3.65 20.67
N LEU A 246 7.79 3.74 21.99
CA LEU A 246 6.74 4.50 22.67
C LEU A 246 6.84 6.00 22.41
N THR A 247 8.05 6.51 22.20
CA THR A 247 8.34 7.91 21.88
C THR A 247 7.83 8.33 20.52
N ASP A 248 7.59 7.37 19.62
CA ASP A 248 7.02 7.62 18.29
C ASP A 248 5.50 7.85 18.34
N VAL A 249 4.88 7.64 19.51
CA VAL A 249 3.44 7.71 19.71
C VAL A 249 3.10 9.00 20.47
N ASP A 250 2.59 9.99 19.75
CA ASP A 250 2.09 11.23 20.35
C ASP A 250 0.57 11.15 20.56
N TRP A 251 0.15 11.15 21.82
CA TRP A 251 -1.24 11.07 22.24
C TRP A 251 -1.89 12.45 22.22
N ALA A 252 -2.48 12.84 21.11
CA ALA A 252 -3.24 14.08 20.97
C ALA A 252 -4.69 13.90 21.46
N GLY A 253 -4.88 13.80 22.76
CA GLY A 253 -6.18 13.59 23.41
C GLY A 253 -6.67 12.13 23.37
N ASP A 254 -7.97 11.91 23.69
CA ASP A 254 -8.51 10.55 23.93
C ASP A 254 -8.73 9.71 22.67
N ARG A 255 -8.72 10.30 21.48
CA ARG A 255 -9.15 9.62 20.24
C ARG A 255 -8.18 9.74 19.08
N THR A 256 -7.16 10.57 19.20
CA THR A 256 -6.24 10.84 18.09
C THR A 256 -4.81 10.59 18.53
N ILE A 257 -4.09 9.83 17.73
CA ILE A 257 -2.65 9.60 17.89
C ILE A 257 -1.97 10.11 16.63
N LEU A 258 -0.95 10.92 16.79
CA LEU A 258 0.03 11.20 15.76
C LEU A 258 1.18 10.20 15.96
N LEU A 259 1.40 9.36 14.96
CA LEU A 259 2.51 8.41 14.96
C LEU A 259 3.64 9.02 14.12
N ASN A 260 4.77 9.27 14.76
CA ASN A 260 5.99 9.73 14.09
C ASN A 260 6.97 8.55 14.06
N TYR A 261 7.40 8.13 12.89
CA TYR A 261 8.35 7.03 12.79
C TYR A 261 9.34 7.25 11.66
N ILE A 262 10.53 6.71 11.82
CA ILE A 262 11.58 6.77 10.82
C ILE A 262 11.44 5.56 9.90
N LYS A 263 11.25 5.81 8.62
CA LYS A 263 11.32 4.76 7.61
C LYS A 263 12.78 4.51 7.28
N GLY A 264 13.27 3.32 7.50
CA GLY A 264 14.68 2.92 7.50
C GLY A 264 15.57 3.35 6.32
N ARG A 265 15.08 4.16 5.38
CA ARG A 265 15.86 4.68 4.24
C ARG A 265 15.45 6.08 3.77
N THR A 266 14.46 6.71 4.38
CA THR A 266 13.90 8.00 3.96
C THR A 266 13.40 8.76 5.18
N ALA A 267 13.04 10.02 5.00
CA ALA A 267 12.62 10.96 6.03
C ALA A 267 11.58 10.40 7.04
N GLU A 268 11.47 11.06 8.17
CA GLU A 268 10.41 10.85 9.16
C GLU A 268 9.03 10.89 8.49
N GLU A 269 8.20 9.92 8.82
CA GLU A 269 6.80 9.87 8.40
C GLU A 269 5.91 10.13 9.61
N SER A 270 5.01 11.10 9.49
CA SER A 270 3.98 11.36 10.49
C SER A 270 2.63 10.89 9.97
N ARG A 271 1.87 10.15 10.78
CA ARG A 271 0.54 9.66 10.43
C ARG A 271 -0.45 9.85 11.57
N THR A 272 -1.60 10.41 11.24
CA THR A 272 -2.76 10.35 12.13
C THR A 272 -3.40 8.98 12.07
N LEU A 273 -3.54 8.32 13.21
CA LEU A 273 -4.14 6.99 13.28
C LEU A 273 -5.66 7.05 13.25
N THR A 274 -6.27 6.06 12.60
CA THR A 274 -7.71 5.86 12.67
C THR A 274 -8.14 5.47 14.08
N THR A 275 -9.38 5.74 14.47
CA THR A 275 -9.93 5.38 15.79
C THR A 275 -9.74 3.88 16.13
N ARG A 276 -9.80 3.00 15.12
CA ARG A 276 -9.57 1.55 15.31
C ARG A 276 -8.11 1.26 15.64
N ALA A 277 -7.18 1.87 14.92
CA ALA A 277 -5.74 1.71 15.19
C ALA A 277 -5.35 2.31 16.54
N THR A 278 -5.90 3.47 16.88
CA THR A 278 -5.71 4.14 18.19
C THR A 278 -6.16 3.24 19.34
N ARG A 279 -7.37 2.67 19.28
CA ARG A 279 -7.88 1.76 20.29
C ARG A 279 -7.03 0.50 20.44
N LEU A 280 -6.59 -0.07 19.30
CA LEU A 280 -5.73 -1.26 19.29
C LEU A 280 -4.39 -0.94 19.97
N LEU A 281 -3.79 0.21 19.65
CA LEU A 281 -2.52 0.61 20.23
C LEU A 281 -2.62 0.86 21.75
N ARG A 282 -3.68 1.54 22.20
CA ARG A 282 -3.97 1.73 23.63
C ARG A 282 -4.12 0.38 24.33
N GLN A 283 -4.90 -0.54 23.75
CA GLN A 283 -5.06 -1.88 24.28
C GLN A 283 -3.73 -2.65 24.35
N TRP A 284 -2.84 -2.47 23.36
CA TRP A 284 -1.51 -3.07 23.41
C TRP A 284 -0.62 -2.48 24.51
N THR A 285 -0.63 -1.17 24.67
CA THR A 285 0.13 -0.52 25.75
C THR A 285 -0.33 -0.99 27.12
N ASP A 286 -1.65 -1.12 27.33
CA ASP A 286 -2.22 -1.68 28.57
C ASP A 286 -1.82 -3.15 28.76
N HIS A 287 -1.93 -3.98 27.72
CA HIS A 287 -1.58 -5.42 27.77
C HIS A 287 -0.08 -5.64 28.05
N SER A 288 0.79 -4.77 27.57
CA SER A 288 2.25 -4.86 27.76
C SER A 288 2.76 -4.07 28.98
N ALA A 289 1.89 -3.37 29.70
CA ALA A 289 2.30 -2.49 30.81
C ALA A 289 3.10 -3.22 31.88
N LEU A 290 2.60 -4.38 32.33
CA LEU A 290 3.30 -5.19 33.34
C LEU A 290 4.65 -5.71 32.83
N ALA A 291 4.73 -6.13 31.57
CA ALA A 291 5.99 -6.56 30.96
C ALA A 291 7.03 -5.45 30.97
N ARG A 292 6.63 -4.21 30.72
CA ARG A 292 7.50 -3.03 30.70
C ARG A 292 8.07 -2.69 32.07
N GLN A 293 7.38 -3.00 33.16
CA GLN A 293 7.91 -2.76 34.52
C GLN A 293 9.18 -3.57 34.76
N PHE A 294 9.27 -4.79 34.23
CA PHE A 294 10.37 -5.71 34.46
C PHE A 294 11.38 -5.74 33.30
N ALA A 295 11.06 -5.13 32.17
CA ALA A 295 11.96 -5.07 31.03
C ALA A 295 13.11 -4.08 31.26
N PRO A 296 14.32 -4.35 30.72
CA PRO A 296 15.42 -3.40 30.74
C PRO A 296 15.06 -2.13 29.95
N PRO A 297 15.75 -0.99 30.19
CA PRO A 297 15.38 0.31 29.63
C PRO A 297 15.18 0.31 28.13
N ASP A 298 16.08 -0.27 27.36
CA ASP A 298 16.04 -0.38 25.89
C ASP A 298 14.86 -1.23 25.40
N ALA A 299 14.52 -2.32 26.07
CA ALA A 299 13.35 -3.12 25.74
C ALA A 299 12.04 -2.46 26.21
N ARG A 300 12.08 -1.67 27.28
CA ARG A 300 10.92 -0.96 27.83
C ARG A 300 10.38 0.10 26.86
N GLU A 301 11.26 0.78 26.17
CA GLU A 301 10.89 1.83 25.20
C GLU A 301 10.42 1.28 23.86
N ALA A 302 10.75 0.05 23.50
CA ALA A 302 10.28 -0.56 22.25
C ALA A 302 8.75 -0.80 22.28
N LEU A 303 8.05 -0.49 21.19
CA LEU A 303 6.61 -0.71 21.12
C LEU A 303 6.25 -2.19 21.26
N TRP A 304 6.95 -3.08 20.57
CA TRP A 304 6.64 -4.50 20.47
C TRP A 304 7.44 -5.38 21.44
N VAL A 305 7.49 -4.99 22.72
CA VAL A 305 8.13 -5.79 23.76
C VAL A 305 7.32 -7.07 24.04
N ARG A 306 8.00 -8.20 24.14
CA ARG A 306 7.39 -9.49 24.49
C ARG A 306 8.27 -10.32 25.40
N TYR A 307 7.65 -11.23 26.12
CA TYR A 307 8.33 -12.23 26.92
C TYR A 307 8.62 -13.49 26.08
N ASP A 308 9.86 -13.98 26.13
CA ASP A 308 10.28 -15.25 25.54
C ASP A 308 11.23 -15.99 26.50
N PRO A 309 10.77 -17.05 27.16
CA PRO A 309 11.59 -17.79 28.12
C PRO A 309 12.72 -18.61 27.50
N HIS A 310 12.76 -18.71 26.19
CA HIS A 310 13.72 -19.54 25.44
C HIS A 310 14.82 -18.73 24.75
N ASP A 311 14.75 -17.43 24.81
CA ASP A 311 15.77 -16.53 24.24
C ASP A 311 16.93 -16.28 25.23
N HIS A 312 18.00 -15.67 24.73
CA HIS A 312 19.19 -15.28 25.53
C HIS A 312 18.89 -14.24 26.64
N GLY A 313 17.67 -13.68 26.61
CA GLY A 313 17.08 -12.86 27.66
C GLY A 313 15.57 -12.97 27.59
N PRO A 314 14.85 -12.82 28.73
CA PRO A 314 13.40 -13.04 28.75
C PRO A 314 12.61 -11.97 27.97
N TRP A 315 13.24 -10.87 27.66
CA TRP A 315 12.61 -9.73 26.96
C TRP A 315 13.14 -9.59 25.54
N VAL A 316 12.24 -9.61 24.60
CA VAL A 316 12.56 -9.60 23.18
C VAL A 316 11.81 -8.49 22.47
N THR A 317 12.52 -7.68 21.72
CA THR A 317 11.98 -6.58 20.90
C THR A 317 12.10 -6.86 19.40
N ARG A 318 13.02 -7.75 19.02
CA ARG A 318 13.25 -8.08 17.61
C ARG A 318 12.01 -8.68 16.93
N PRO A 319 11.87 -8.50 15.61
CA PRO A 319 10.78 -9.08 14.84
C PRO A 319 10.68 -10.59 14.95
N ALA A 320 9.46 -11.12 14.80
CA ALA A 320 9.26 -12.55 14.69
C ALA A 320 9.85 -13.09 13.38
N THR A 321 10.47 -14.26 13.43
CA THR A 321 11.02 -14.91 12.23
C THR A 321 9.92 -15.37 11.28
N VAL A 322 10.26 -15.55 10.00
CA VAL A 322 9.32 -16.08 9.00
C VAL A 322 8.77 -17.45 9.43
N THR A 323 9.60 -18.28 10.06
CA THR A 323 9.16 -19.59 10.58
C THR A 323 8.13 -19.44 11.70
N THR A 324 8.35 -18.51 12.63
CA THR A 324 7.41 -18.22 13.73
C THR A 324 6.07 -17.70 13.19
N ILE A 325 6.10 -16.82 12.19
CA ILE A 325 4.88 -16.32 11.55
C ILE A 325 4.12 -17.44 10.84
N ARG A 326 4.81 -18.34 10.13
CA ARG A 326 4.21 -19.52 9.48
C ARG A 326 3.56 -20.44 10.50
N GLN A 327 4.22 -20.70 11.61
CA GLN A 327 3.67 -21.53 12.68
C GLN A 327 2.41 -20.88 13.27
N TRP A 328 2.44 -19.59 13.54
CA TRP A 328 1.28 -18.84 14.02
C TRP A 328 0.08 -18.95 13.08
N VAL A 329 0.30 -18.86 11.75
CA VAL A 329 -0.75 -19.03 10.72
C VAL A 329 -1.38 -20.42 10.81
N VAL A 330 -0.56 -21.47 10.96
CA VAL A 330 -1.02 -22.86 11.11
C VAL A 330 -1.81 -23.04 12.41
N ASP A 331 -1.26 -22.57 13.54
CA ASP A 331 -1.88 -22.68 14.86
C ASP A 331 -3.23 -21.97 14.95
N ARG A 332 -3.41 -20.89 14.17
CA ARG A 332 -4.67 -20.13 14.08
C ARG A 332 -5.62 -20.60 12.99
N GLY A 333 -5.27 -21.64 12.24
CA GLY A 333 -6.09 -22.18 11.17
C GLY A 333 -6.35 -21.18 10.05
N LEU A 334 -5.45 -20.21 9.83
CA LEU A 334 -5.62 -19.17 8.82
C LEU A 334 -5.30 -19.73 7.42
N MET A 335 -6.34 -19.92 6.61
CA MET A 335 -6.25 -20.55 5.30
C MET A 335 -6.32 -19.52 4.17
N GLY A 336 -5.56 -19.76 3.10
CA GLY A 336 -5.66 -19.06 1.82
C GLY A 336 -6.86 -19.54 1.01
N ASP A 337 -7.12 -18.88 -0.12
CA ASP A 337 -8.19 -19.27 -1.04
C ASP A 337 -7.91 -20.60 -1.74
N ASP A 338 -6.64 -21.03 -1.77
CA ASP A 338 -6.19 -22.33 -2.28
C ASP A 338 -6.36 -23.49 -1.29
N GLY A 339 -6.96 -23.26 -0.12
CA GLY A 339 -7.17 -24.25 0.93
C GLY A 339 -5.90 -24.67 1.68
N LYS A 340 -4.77 -23.96 1.49
CA LYS A 340 -3.52 -24.16 2.24
C LYS A 340 -3.36 -23.07 3.30
N PRO A 341 -2.48 -23.26 4.30
CA PRO A 341 -2.14 -22.17 5.21
C PRO A 341 -1.72 -20.92 4.47
N LEU A 342 -2.28 -19.78 4.85
CA LEU A 342 -2.06 -18.50 4.17
C LEU A 342 -0.58 -18.17 4.08
N ALA A 343 -0.08 -17.92 2.88
CA ALA A 343 1.29 -17.45 2.66
C ALA A 343 1.45 -16.01 3.16
N MET A 344 1.74 -15.88 4.48
CA MET A 344 1.86 -14.60 5.15
C MET A 344 3.12 -13.87 4.70
N ASN A 345 2.94 -12.59 4.29
CA ASN A 345 4.02 -11.68 3.96
C ASN A 345 3.63 -10.26 4.41
N MET A 346 4.44 -9.64 5.26
CA MET A 346 4.18 -8.31 5.80
C MET A 346 4.09 -7.23 4.70
N HIS A 347 4.89 -7.35 3.64
CA HIS A 347 4.80 -6.43 2.50
C HIS A 347 3.47 -6.58 1.73
N ARG A 348 2.88 -7.79 1.68
CA ARG A 348 1.54 -8.00 1.11
C ARG A 348 0.45 -7.27 1.92
N ILE A 349 0.59 -7.19 3.24
CA ILE A 349 -0.35 -6.42 4.09
C ILE A 349 -0.39 -4.97 3.61
N ARG A 350 0.78 -4.34 3.43
CA ARG A 350 0.85 -2.98 2.91
C ARG A 350 0.28 -2.87 1.50
N THR A 351 0.69 -3.75 0.59
CA THR A 351 0.18 -3.76 -0.80
C THR A 351 -1.34 -3.86 -0.82
N THR A 352 -1.93 -4.73 0.02
CA THR A 352 -3.37 -4.89 0.12
C THR A 352 -4.04 -3.66 0.70
N TYR A 353 -3.51 -3.11 1.80
CA TYR A 353 -4.02 -1.88 2.41
C TYR A 353 -4.07 -0.74 1.38
N ASP A 354 -2.98 -0.52 0.65
CA ASP A 354 -2.89 0.52 -0.37
C ASP A 354 -3.81 0.24 -1.57
N SER A 355 -4.03 -1.04 -1.91
CA SER A 355 -4.95 -1.43 -2.99
C SER A 355 -6.41 -1.22 -2.63
N MET A 356 -6.77 -1.28 -1.34
CA MET A 356 -8.14 -1.11 -0.85
C MET A 356 -8.48 0.36 -0.49
N ARG A 357 -7.53 1.29 -0.58
CA ARG A 357 -7.82 2.71 -0.34
C ARG A 357 -8.76 3.24 -1.43
N ASP A 358 -9.64 4.14 -1.02
CA ASP A 358 -10.48 4.88 -1.98
C ASP A 358 -9.57 5.73 -2.90
N ARG A 359 -9.66 5.47 -4.18
CA ARG A 359 -8.84 6.11 -5.22
C ARG A 359 -9.68 6.96 -6.17
N ARG A 360 -10.88 7.36 -5.79
CA ARG A 360 -11.76 8.16 -6.65
C ARG A 360 -11.10 9.48 -7.09
N ALA A 361 -10.24 10.04 -6.24
CA ALA A 361 -9.48 11.24 -6.56
C ALA A 361 -8.20 10.97 -7.37
N TRP A 362 -7.83 9.69 -7.62
CA TRP A 362 -6.63 9.39 -8.36
C TRP A 362 -6.90 9.34 -9.87
N ALA A 363 -6.32 10.28 -10.59
CA ALA A 363 -6.51 10.43 -12.05
C ALA A 363 -5.66 9.48 -12.91
N GLY A 364 -5.04 8.45 -12.34
CA GLY A 364 -4.16 7.52 -13.07
C GLY A 364 -2.84 8.12 -13.55
N SER A 365 -2.56 9.38 -13.20
CA SER A 365 -1.34 10.08 -13.60
C SER A 365 -0.14 9.67 -12.76
N ARG A 366 1.00 9.41 -13.40
CA ARG A 366 2.28 9.21 -12.71
C ARG A 366 2.75 10.44 -11.92
N ARG A 367 2.09 11.58 -12.07
CA ARG A 367 2.38 12.82 -11.35
C ARG A 367 1.54 13.01 -10.10
N ALA A 368 0.46 12.22 -9.94
CA ALA A 368 -0.39 12.26 -8.77
C ALA A 368 -0.08 11.06 -7.86
N THR A 369 0.22 11.30 -6.59
CA THR A 369 0.39 10.25 -5.59
C THR A 369 -0.71 10.35 -4.55
N LEU A 370 -1.18 9.21 -4.06
CA LEU A 370 -2.09 9.14 -2.92
C LEU A 370 -1.35 9.16 -1.58
N ASP A 371 -0.09 8.78 -1.60
CA ASP A 371 0.79 8.80 -0.45
C ASP A 371 1.85 9.90 -0.66
N PRO A 372 1.79 11.03 0.07
CA PRO A 372 2.74 12.13 -0.08
C PRO A 372 4.19 11.72 0.18
N ASN A 373 4.40 10.59 0.87
CA ASN A 373 5.72 10.08 1.23
C ASN A 373 6.30 9.11 0.16
N ARG A 374 5.72 9.08 -1.04
CA ARG A 374 6.19 8.25 -2.16
C ARG A 374 6.39 9.07 -3.41
N SER A 375 7.38 8.68 -4.21
CA SER A 375 7.43 9.21 -5.57
C SER A 375 6.28 8.62 -6.40
N PRO A 376 5.66 9.39 -7.30
CA PRO A 376 4.59 8.92 -8.19
C PRO A 376 4.97 7.65 -8.96
N GLN A 377 6.24 7.54 -9.33
CA GLN A 377 6.76 6.39 -10.06
C GLN A 377 6.78 5.12 -9.20
N VAL A 378 7.20 5.22 -7.93
CA VAL A 378 7.20 4.08 -7.00
C VAL A 378 5.78 3.66 -6.67
N GLU A 379 4.87 4.60 -6.46
CA GLU A 379 3.46 4.29 -6.22
C GLU A 379 2.83 3.64 -7.44
N GLY A 380 3.00 4.20 -8.64
CA GLY A 380 2.47 3.66 -9.88
C GLY A 380 3.04 2.29 -10.24
N ASP A 381 4.36 2.12 -10.15
CA ASP A 381 5.03 0.90 -10.62
C ASP A 381 4.92 -0.28 -9.64
N HIS A 382 4.84 -0.05 -8.33
CA HIS A 382 4.89 -1.11 -7.32
C HIS A 382 3.57 -1.39 -6.62
N TYR A 383 2.71 -0.39 -6.46
CA TYR A 383 1.49 -0.52 -5.66
C TYR A 383 0.21 -0.45 -6.49
N LEU A 384 0.19 0.35 -7.55
CA LEU A 384 -1.02 0.53 -8.36
C LEU A 384 -1.18 -0.50 -9.48
N LYS A 385 -0.08 -1.14 -9.92
CA LYS A 385 -0.15 -2.24 -10.90
C LYS A 385 -0.71 -3.55 -10.32
N ALA A 386 -0.67 -3.71 -9.00
CA ALA A 386 -1.16 -4.90 -8.32
C ALA A 386 -2.60 -4.67 -7.81
N GLY A 387 -3.56 -4.50 -8.71
CA GLY A 387 -4.97 -4.38 -8.35
C GLY A 387 -5.59 -5.68 -7.86
N THR A 388 -6.58 -5.60 -6.93
CA THR A 388 -7.48 -6.71 -6.63
C THR A 388 -8.27 -7.08 -7.89
N PRO A 389 -8.85 -8.31 -7.99
CA PRO A 389 -9.71 -8.69 -9.11
C PRO A 389 -10.79 -7.64 -9.41
N LYS A 390 -11.47 -7.15 -8.36
CA LYS A 390 -12.51 -6.12 -8.46
C LYS A 390 -11.97 -4.77 -8.98
N GLN A 391 -10.74 -4.40 -8.61
CA GLN A 391 -10.11 -3.20 -9.15
C GLN A 391 -9.69 -3.36 -10.60
N ARG A 392 -9.32 -4.58 -11.03
CA ARG A 392 -9.06 -4.87 -12.45
C ARG A 392 -10.34 -4.77 -13.27
N GLU A 393 -11.45 -5.33 -12.78
CA GLU A 393 -12.77 -5.18 -13.39
C GLU A 393 -13.15 -3.70 -13.54
N LEU A 394 -12.99 -2.89 -12.47
CA LEU A 394 -13.24 -1.45 -12.53
C LEU A 394 -12.32 -0.72 -13.53
N VAL A 395 -11.05 -1.11 -13.61
CA VAL A 395 -10.11 -0.55 -14.60
C VAL A 395 -10.50 -0.98 -16.01
N ASP A 396 -10.90 -2.23 -16.21
CA ASP A 396 -11.37 -2.72 -17.50
C ASP A 396 -12.68 -2.03 -17.92
N GLU A 397 -13.60 -1.77 -16.98
CA GLU A 397 -14.80 -0.94 -17.21
C GLU A 397 -14.43 0.50 -17.60
N ILE A 398 -13.50 1.14 -16.89
CA ILE A 398 -13.02 2.50 -17.21
C ILE A 398 -12.34 2.53 -18.59
N ILE A 399 -11.54 1.52 -18.92
CA ILE A 399 -10.91 1.41 -20.24
C ILE A 399 -11.96 1.21 -21.34
N ALA A 400 -12.92 0.34 -21.12
CA ALA A 400 -14.02 0.11 -22.04
C ALA A 400 -14.87 1.37 -22.25
N GLU A 401 -15.16 2.11 -21.15
CA GLU A 401 -15.86 3.39 -21.22
C GLU A 401 -15.04 4.46 -21.96
N ALA A 402 -13.74 4.54 -21.71
CA ALA A 402 -12.84 5.46 -22.42
C ALA A 402 -12.71 5.10 -23.92
N GLN A 403 -12.68 3.81 -24.26
CA GLN A 403 -12.69 3.37 -25.66
C GLN A 403 -14.01 3.70 -26.34
N ASN A 404 -15.14 3.49 -25.67
CA ASN A 404 -16.45 3.90 -26.17
C ASN A 404 -16.55 5.42 -26.34
N ASP A 405 -15.98 6.21 -25.43
CA ASP A 405 -15.89 7.67 -25.56
C ASP A 405 -15.00 8.10 -26.74
N MET A 406 -13.92 7.37 -27.02
CA MET A 406 -13.09 7.59 -28.21
C MET A 406 -13.86 7.29 -29.51
N LEU A 407 -14.60 6.19 -29.54
CA LEU A 407 -15.45 5.84 -30.68
C LEU A 407 -16.58 6.86 -30.86
N ARG A 408 -17.18 7.34 -29.77
CA ARG A 408 -18.20 8.43 -29.81
C ARG A 408 -17.64 9.74 -30.34
N ARG A 409 -16.37 10.07 -30.05
CA ARG A 409 -15.70 11.26 -30.62
C ARG A 409 -15.36 11.09 -32.09
N ALA A 410 -15.12 9.86 -32.54
CA ALA A 410 -14.90 9.56 -33.97
C ALA A 410 -16.20 9.72 -34.78
N GLU A 411 -17.37 9.51 -34.14
CA GLU A 411 -18.69 9.75 -34.72
C GLU A 411 -19.33 10.99 -34.07
N ALA A 412 -19.00 12.15 -34.58
CA ALA A 412 -19.56 13.41 -34.07
C ALA A 412 -21.10 13.44 -34.18
N PRO A 413 -21.79 14.09 -33.21
CA PRO A 413 -23.21 14.40 -33.34
C PRO A 413 -23.50 15.19 -34.60
N VAL A 414 -24.68 14.98 -35.18
CA VAL A 414 -25.13 15.71 -36.36
C VAL A 414 -25.51 17.13 -35.97
N VAL A 415 -25.11 18.12 -36.78
CA VAL A 415 -25.48 19.52 -36.60
C VAL A 415 -26.07 20.02 -37.90
N LEU A 416 -27.34 20.47 -37.88
CA LEU A 416 -28.03 21.04 -39.01
C LEU A 416 -28.21 22.56 -38.81
N ALA A 417 -27.81 23.34 -39.79
CA ALA A 417 -28.04 24.76 -39.81
C ALA A 417 -29.52 25.12 -40.05
N ASP A 418 -30.22 24.26 -40.75
CA ASP A 418 -31.64 24.40 -41.08
C ASP A 418 -32.41 23.13 -40.67
N GLU A 419 -33.70 23.31 -40.37
CA GLU A 419 -34.61 22.22 -39.96
C GLU A 419 -35.22 21.55 -41.21
N ASP A 420 -34.39 20.96 -42.04
CA ASP A 420 -34.79 20.33 -43.31
C ASP A 420 -34.31 18.87 -43.37
N VAL A 421 -35.27 17.95 -43.54
CA VAL A 421 -35.02 16.50 -43.68
C VAL A 421 -34.17 16.25 -44.93
N ALA A 422 -34.35 16.97 -46.02
CA ALA A 422 -33.58 16.78 -47.24
C ALA A 422 -32.09 17.09 -47.04
N VAL A 423 -31.78 18.07 -46.20
CA VAL A 423 -30.40 18.39 -45.80
C VAL A 423 -29.81 17.28 -44.95
N LEU A 424 -30.57 16.72 -44.01
CA LEU A 424 -30.12 15.59 -43.17
C LEU A 424 -29.78 14.35 -44.03
N VAL A 425 -30.66 13.99 -44.94
CA VAL A 425 -30.48 12.81 -45.83
C VAL A 425 -29.30 13.00 -46.79
N ARG A 426 -29.16 14.23 -47.32
CA ARG A 426 -28.08 14.55 -48.27
C ARG A 426 -26.70 14.59 -47.63
N ASP A 427 -26.60 15.27 -46.47
CA ASP A 427 -25.31 15.59 -45.86
C ASP A 427 -24.84 14.52 -44.86
N TYR A 428 -25.77 13.65 -44.38
CA TYR A 428 -25.48 12.62 -43.39
C TYR A 428 -26.10 11.24 -43.75
N PRO A 429 -25.95 10.74 -45.02
CA PRO A 429 -26.62 9.53 -45.48
C PRO A 429 -26.20 8.29 -44.69
N GLU A 430 -24.93 8.20 -44.27
CA GLU A 430 -24.42 7.07 -43.50
C GLU A 430 -25.05 7.04 -42.07
N LYS A 431 -25.28 8.19 -41.47
CA LYS A 431 -25.97 8.28 -40.18
C LYS A 431 -27.42 7.88 -40.25
N VAL A 432 -28.13 8.33 -41.29
CA VAL A 432 -29.51 7.93 -41.55
C VAL A 432 -29.64 6.43 -41.73
N ALA A 433 -28.72 5.83 -42.51
CA ALA A 433 -28.66 4.39 -42.72
C ALA A 433 -28.31 3.61 -41.44
N ALA A 434 -27.31 4.08 -40.71
CA ALA A 434 -26.87 3.43 -39.44
C ALA A 434 -27.96 3.46 -38.36
N LEU A 435 -28.78 4.48 -38.32
CA LEU A 435 -29.91 4.61 -37.37
C LEU A 435 -31.18 3.90 -37.87
N GLY A 436 -31.21 3.42 -39.12
CA GLY A 436 -32.37 2.75 -39.72
C GLY A 436 -33.63 3.63 -39.71
N LEU A 437 -33.48 4.93 -39.90
CA LEU A 437 -34.59 5.90 -39.86
C LEU A 437 -35.41 5.82 -41.13
N ASN A 438 -36.71 5.60 -41.00
CA ASN A 438 -37.66 5.77 -42.06
C ASN A 438 -38.13 7.24 -42.19
N ASP A 439 -38.88 7.59 -43.25
CA ASP A 439 -39.32 8.97 -43.48
C ASP A 439 -40.10 9.58 -42.31
N GLU A 440 -40.98 8.79 -41.66
CA GLU A 440 -41.75 9.22 -40.50
C GLU A 440 -40.83 9.53 -39.28
N ALA A 441 -39.80 8.69 -39.09
CA ALA A 441 -38.81 8.89 -38.04
C ALA A 441 -37.88 10.06 -38.30
N LEU A 442 -37.58 10.35 -39.56
CA LEU A 442 -36.83 11.53 -40.01
C LEU A 442 -37.63 12.81 -39.76
N ASP A 443 -38.92 12.81 -40.18
CA ASP A 443 -39.83 13.94 -39.93
C ASP A 443 -40.01 14.20 -38.41
N ALA A 444 -40.16 13.12 -37.63
CA ALA A 444 -40.26 13.23 -36.17
C ALA A 444 -38.97 13.78 -35.51
N LEU A 445 -37.79 13.39 -36.05
CA LEU A 445 -36.51 13.86 -35.55
C LEU A 445 -36.24 15.31 -35.89
N VAL A 446 -36.48 15.74 -37.12
CA VAL A 446 -36.29 17.11 -37.59
C VAL A 446 -37.43 18.02 -37.10
N GLY A 447 -38.65 17.50 -37.03
CA GLY A 447 -39.85 18.25 -36.61
C GLY A 447 -40.00 18.42 -35.09
N GLY A 448 -39.07 17.86 -34.27
CA GLY A 448 -39.05 18.10 -32.82
C GLY A 448 -39.81 17.07 -31.97
N ALA A 449 -40.49 16.08 -32.55
CA ALA A 449 -41.21 15.08 -31.80
C ALA A 449 -40.28 14.13 -30.99
N ARG A 450 -38.97 14.11 -31.33
CA ARG A 450 -37.93 13.34 -30.63
C ARG A 450 -36.95 14.23 -29.85
N ASP A 451 -37.34 15.47 -29.55
CA ASP A 451 -36.49 16.35 -28.79
C ASP A 451 -36.33 15.86 -27.35
N VAL A 452 -35.10 15.93 -26.91
CA VAL A 452 -34.69 15.94 -25.50
C VAL A 452 -34.25 17.37 -25.15
N PHE A 453 -33.75 17.60 -23.94
CA PHE A 453 -33.50 18.97 -23.50
C PHE A 453 -32.54 19.76 -24.43
N THR A 454 -31.40 19.14 -24.81
CA THR A 454 -30.33 19.85 -25.57
C THR A 454 -30.24 19.47 -27.03
N ALA A 455 -30.94 18.44 -27.50
CA ALA A 455 -30.84 17.92 -28.85
C ALA A 455 -32.10 17.13 -29.23
N ALA A 456 -32.27 16.78 -30.50
CA ALA A 456 -33.15 15.69 -30.89
C ALA A 456 -32.37 14.35 -30.78
N CYS A 457 -33.05 13.26 -30.40
CA CYS A 457 -32.45 11.95 -30.21
C CYS A 457 -32.94 10.94 -31.26
N GLY A 458 -32.01 10.35 -32.01
CA GLY A 458 -32.31 9.34 -33.02
C GLY A 458 -32.98 8.08 -32.45
N ASP A 459 -32.55 7.63 -31.27
CA ASP A 459 -33.16 6.49 -30.56
C ASP A 459 -32.94 6.59 -29.05
N GLN A 460 -33.98 7.01 -28.33
CA GLN A 460 -33.95 7.11 -26.86
C GLN A 460 -33.93 5.76 -26.13
N LEU A 461 -34.30 4.67 -26.83
CA LEU A 461 -34.38 3.31 -26.27
C LEU A 461 -33.21 2.42 -26.69
N SER A 462 -32.19 2.99 -27.36
CA SER A 462 -31.02 2.27 -27.90
C SER A 462 -30.22 1.48 -26.88
N GLY A 463 -30.29 1.88 -25.62
CA GLY A 463 -29.45 1.33 -24.55
C GLY A 463 -28.01 1.82 -24.56
N LEU A 464 -27.67 2.87 -25.34
CA LEU A 464 -26.31 3.41 -25.43
C LEU A 464 -25.78 3.96 -24.10
N HIS A 465 -26.66 4.53 -23.27
CA HIS A 465 -26.32 5.11 -21.96
C HIS A 465 -27.06 4.44 -20.80
N GLY A 466 -27.79 3.35 -21.05
CA GLY A 466 -28.57 2.63 -20.04
C GLY A 466 -29.09 1.30 -20.56
N PRO A 467 -30.03 0.64 -19.87
CA PRO A 467 -30.59 -0.60 -20.34
C PRO A 467 -31.38 -0.43 -21.65
N LYS A 468 -31.15 -1.32 -22.62
CA LYS A 468 -31.86 -1.31 -23.91
C LYS A 468 -33.37 -1.46 -23.70
N GLY A 469 -34.16 -0.68 -24.41
CA GLY A 469 -35.61 -0.66 -24.31
C GLY A 469 -36.16 0.21 -23.18
N GLN A 470 -35.30 0.90 -22.43
CA GLN A 470 -35.69 1.89 -21.43
C GLN A 470 -35.30 3.30 -21.88
N PRO A 471 -36.02 4.35 -21.43
CA PRO A 471 -35.64 5.73 -21.73
C PRO A 471 -34.20 6.02 -21.31
N CYS A 472 -33.48 6.73 -22.17
CA CYS A 472 -32.09 7.10 -21.91
C CYS A 472 -31.94 7.89 -20.60
N PRO A 473 -31.15 7.41 -19.62
CA PRO A 473 -30.97 8.08 -18.35
C PRO A 473 -29.87 9.17 -18.39
N ALA A 474 -29.30 9.42 -19.57
CA ALA A 474 -28.19 10.35 -19.74
C ALA A 474 -28.59 11.79 -19.35
N ARG A 475 -27.65 12.49 -18.75
CA ARG A 475 -27.79 13.90 -18.39
C ARG A 475 -27.78 14.81 -19.63
N PRO A 476 -28.38 16.01 -19.57
CA PRO A 476 -28.49 16.90 -20.72
C PRO A 476 -27.18 17.16 -21.47
N TRP A 477 -26.06 17.29 -20.75
CA TRP A 477 -24.76 17.55 -21.36
C TRP A 477 -24.15 16.34 -22.07
N VAL A 478 -24.57 15.11 -21.75
CA VAL A 478 -24.06 13.90 -22.42
C VAL A 478 -24.42 13.89 -23.91
N CYS A 479 -25.56 14.48 -24.27
CA CYS A 479 -25.98 14.62 -25.66
C CYS A 479 -24.96 15.38 -26.53
N LEU A 480 -24.14 16.27 -25.93
CA LEU A 480 -23.11 17.01 -26.67
C LEU A 480 -22.09 16.12 -27.38
N LEU A 481 -21.89 14.91 -26.87
CA LEU A 481 -20.95 13.92 -27.43
C LEU A 481 -21.65 12.63 -27.88
N CYS A 482 -22.98 12.59 -27.87
CA CYS A 482 -23.74 11.38 -28.20
C CYS A 482 -23.92 11.25 -29.73
N PRO A 483 -23.55 10.10 -30.35
CA PRO A 483 -23.71 9.91 -31.80
C PRO A 483 -25.17 9.88 -32.26
N LEU A 484 -26.12 9.71 -31.33
CA LEU A 484 -27.56 9.72 -31.61
C LEU A 484 -28.18 11.12 -31.54
N ALA A 485 -27.38 12.12 -31.14
CA ALA A 485 -27.87 13.48 -30.99
C ALA A 485 -27.84 14.25 -32.35
N LEU A 486 -28.90 14.99 -32.58
CA LEU A 486 -29.04 15.93 -33.68
C LEU A 486 -29.30 17.34 -33.13
N PHE A 487 -28.44 18.29 -33.46
CA PHE A 487 -28.56 19.70 -33.06
C PHE A 487 -29.11 20.50 -34.22
N THR A 488 -30.12 21.31 -33.94
CA THR A 488 -30.75 22.28 -34.89
C THR A 488 -30.91 23.64 -34.21
N PRO A 489 -31.25 24.72 -34.93
CA PRO A 489 -31.40 26.05 -34.36
C PRO A 489 -32.37 26.15 -33.17
N ARG A 490 -33.41 25.32 -33.12
CA ARG A 490 -34.39 25.32 -32.01
C ARG A 490 -33.79 24.86 -30.67
N HIS A 491 -32.66 24.12 -30.67
CA HIS A 491 -31.99 23.71 -29.45
C HIS A 491 -31.06 24.78 -28.86
N LEU A 492 -30.77 25.86 -29.61
CA LEU A 492 -29.85 26.91 -29.18
C LEU A 492 -30.18 27.52 -27.83
N PRO A 493 -31.45 27.86 -27.51
CA PRO A 493 -31.78 28.40 -26.18
C PRO A 493 -31.38 27.48 -25.06
N ASN A 494 -31.60 26.16 -25.21
CA ASN A 494 -31.22 25.16 -24.18
C ASN A 494 -29.71 24.91 -24.12
N LEU A 495 -29.01 25.05 -25.25
CA LEU A 495 -27.53 25.03 -25.24
C LEU A 495 -26.94 26.27 -24.55
N MET A 496 -27.57 27.43 -24.68
CA MET A 496 -27.18 28.65 -23.93
C MET A 496 -27.42 28.50 -22.42
N ARG A 497 -28.54 27.89 -22.01
CA ARG A 497 -28.80 27.52 -20.61
C ARG A 497 -27.75 26.57 -20.06
N LEU A 498 -27.36 25.55 -20.84
CA LEU A 498 -26.30 24.64 -20.46
C LEU A 498 -24.93 25.33 -20.32
N ARG A 499 -24.64 26.32 -21.19
CA ARG A 499 -23.43 27.15 -21.05
C ARG A 499 -23.44 27.97 -19.75
N ALA A 500 -24.58 28.60 -19.43
CA ALA A 500 -24.74 29.33 -18.16
C ALA A 500 -24.58 28.40 -16.95
N PHE A 501 -25.12 27.15 -17.03
CA PHE A 501 -24.92 26.16 -16.00
C PHE A 501 -23.44 25.82 -15.82
N PHE A 502 -22.67 25.56 -16.91
CA PHE A 502 -21.25 25.28 -16.81
C PHE A 502 -20.46 26.45 -16.23
N ALA A 503 -20.79 27.68 -16.58
CA ALA A 503 -20.16 28.86 -15.99
C ALA A 503 -20.36 28.90 -14.46
N ARG A 504 -21.59 28.65 -13.98
CA ARG A 504 -21.85 28.56 -12.53
C ARG A 504 -21.11 27.43 -11.86
N GLN A 505 -21.02 26.25 -12.51
CA GLN A 505 -20.24 25.12 -11.96
C GLN A 505 -18.74 25.42 -11.90
N TRP A 506 -18.22 26.17 -12.87
CA TRP A 506 -16.84 26.65 -12.84
C TRP A 506 -16.54 27.51 -11.61
N ASP A 507 -17.47 28.37 -11.22
CA ASP A 507 -17.31 29.24 -10.04
C ASP A 507 -17.47 28.47 -8.71
N GLN A 508 -18.15 27.31 -8.71
CA GLN A 508 -18.45 26.52 -7.53
C GLN A 508 -17.49 25.34 -7.27
N MET A 509 -16.72 24.94 -8.28
CA MET A 509 -15.83 23.79 -8.23
C MET A 509 -14.38 24.23 -8.40
N THR A 510 -13.44 23.38 -7.96
CA THR A 510 -12.04 23.59 -8.34
C THR A 510 -11.86 23.32 -9.84
N GLN A 511 -10.88 23.98 -10.45
CA GLN A 511 -10.57 23.78 -11.87
C GLN A 511 -10.36 22.30 -12.23
N ALA A 512 -9.69 21.54 -11.35
CA ALA A 512 -9.44 20.12 -11.58
C ALA A 512 -10.74 19.28 -11.55
N GLU A 513 -11.64 19.57 -10.62
CA GLU A 513 -12.96 18.92 -10.55
C GLU A 513 -13.82 19.26 -11.75
N PHE A 514 -13.88 20.54 -12.12
CA PHE A 514 -14.64 20.97 -13.30
C PHE A 514 -14.14 20.29 -14.57
N MET A 515 -12.83 20.31 -14.81
CA MET A 515 -12.23 19.65 -15.98
C MET A 515 -12.45 18.14 -16.00
N GLY A 516 -12.49 17.52 -14.84
CA GLY A 516 -12.76 16.07 -14.70
C GLY A 516 -14.21 15.71 -15.06
N VAL A 517 -15.18 16.56 -14.70
CA VAL A 517 -16.61 16.28 -14.88
C VAL A 517 -17.16 16.88 -16.17
N PHE A 518 -16.89 18.16 -16.40
CA PHE A 518 -17.54 18.95 -17.47
C PHE A 518 -16.61 19.34 -18.61
N GLY A 519 -15.28 19.34 -18.44
CA GLY A 519 -14.33 19.95 -19.38
C GLY A 519 -14.51 19.52 -20.84
N ARG A 520 -14.75 18.23 -21.10
CA ARG A 520 -14.99 17.72 -22.46
C ARG A 520 -16.32 18.20 -23.08
N TYR A 521 -17.33 18.38 -22.23
CA TYR A 521 -18.64 18.85 -22.65
C TYR A 521 -18.62 20.37 -22.88
N ASP A 522 -17.96 21.11 -22.02
CA ASP A 522 -17.77 22.54 -22.13
C ASP A 522 -17.00 22.90 -23.41
N GLN A 523 -15.92 22.17 -23.70
CA GLN A 523 -15.18 22.32 -24.95
C GLN A 523 -16.09 22.08 -26.18
N ARG A 524 -16.88 21.01 -26.17
CA ARG A 524 -17.78 20.70 -27.29
C ARG A 524 -18.90 21.74 -27.42
N LEU A 525 -19.43 22.21 -26.31
CA LEU A 525 -20.43 23.24 -26.30
C LEU A 525 -19.88 24.57 -26.88
N ALA A 526 -18.64 24.92 -26.52
CA ALA A 526 -17.97 26.09 -27.08
C ALA A 526 -17.77 25.98 -28.61
N GLU A 527 -17.40 24.79 -29.10
CA GLU A 527 -17.29 24.50 -30.54
C GLU A 527 -18.66 24.67 -31.26
N LEU A 528 -19.75 24.12 -30.69
CA LEU A 528 -21.08 24.20 -31.25
C LEU A 528 -21.61 25.63 -31.30
N LEU A 529 -21.29 26.44 -30.29
CA LEU A 529 -21.73 27.81 -30.16
C LEU A 529 -20.74 28.84 -30.72
N ALA A 530 -19.68 28.39 -31.40
CA ALA A 530 -18.74 29.29 -32.04
C ALA A 530 -19.45 30.08 -33.17
N PRO A 531 -19.25 31.38 -33.25
CA PRO A 531 -19.91 32.20 -34.25
C PRO A 531 -19.63 31.71 -35.69
N ASP A 532 -20.69 31.56 -36.47
CA ASP A 532 -20.67 31.16 -37.87
C ASP A 532 -19.96 29.81 -38.18
N ALA A 533 -19.73 28.98 -37.14
CA ALA A 533 -19.21 27.63 -37.33
C ALA A 533 -20.29 26.63 -37.78
N HIS A 534 -21.39 26.59 -37.06
CA HIS A 534 -22.54 25.73 -37.32
C HIS A 534 -23.85 26.51 -37.42
N PHE A 535 -23.98 27.56 -36.63
CA PHE A 535 -25.15 28.40 -36.57
C PHE A 535 -24.78 29.86 -36.85
N THR A 536 -25.70 30.60 -37.50
CA THR A 536 -25.45 32.01 -37.81
C THR A 536 -25.35 32.85 -36.54
N SER A 537 -24.52 33.90 -36.56
CA SER A 537 -24.40 34.83 -35.46
C SER A 537 -25.76 35.45 -35.08
N LYS A 538 -26.68 35.64 -36.04
CA LYS A 538 -28.05 36.12 -35.81
C LYS A 538 -28.86 35.10 -34.97
N ALA A 539 -28.77 33.80 -35.28
CA ALA A 539 -29.49 32.76 -34.54
C ALA A 539 -28.95 32.63 -33.08
N LEU A 540 -27.62 32.73 -32.91
CA LEU A 540 -27.00 32.72 -31.60
C LEU A 540 -27.43 33.91 -30.74
N LEU A 541 -27.47 35.13 -31.30
CA LEU A 541 -27.96 36.33 -30.60
C LEU A 541 -29.45 36.23 -30.23
N ALA A 542 -30.28 35.71 -31.14
CA ALA A 542 -31.69 35.48 -30.87
C ALA A 542 -31.92 34.46 -29.75
N ALA A 543 -31.14 33.38 -29.75
CA ALA A 543 -31.20 32.36 -28.68
C ALA A 543 -30.73 32.94 -27.33
N THR A 544 -29.66 33.73 -27.34
CA THR A 544 -29.17 34.40 -26.11
C THR A 544 -30.22 35.31 -25.51
N ALA A 545 -30.97 36.05 -26.34
CA ALA A 545 -32.03 36.96 -25.89
C ALA A 545 -33.26 36.23 -25.28
N GLN A 546 -33.41 34.91 -25.56
CA GLN A 546 -34.48 34.07 -24.99
C GLN A 546 -34.13 33.48 -23.65
N VAL A 547 -32.85 33.49 -23.28
CA VAL A 547 -32.36 32.87 -22.03
C VAL A 547 -32.36 33.96 -20.95
N ILE A 548 -33.25 33.82 -19.99
CA ILE A 548 -33.24 34.59 -18.75
C ILE A 548 -32.31 33.83 -17.81
N ASP A 549 -31.47 34.55 -17.08
CA ASP A 549 -30.50 34.00 -16.14
C ASP A 549 -31.22 33.49 -14.87
N ASP A 550 -31.92 32.34 -15.01
CA ASP A 550 -32.68 31.67 -13.94
C ASP A 550 -32.08 30.33 -13.61
N ASP A 551 -31.77 30.11 -12.33
CA ASP A 551 -31.09 28.91 -11.79
C ASP A 551 -31.89 27.61 -11.89
N THR A 552 -33.19 27.69 -12.18
CA THR A 552 -34.11 26.55 -12.16
C THR A 552 -34.29 25.86 -13.52
N GLU A 553 -33.56 26.27 -14.55
CA GLU A 553 -33.89 25.95 -15.93
C GLU A 553 -33.30 24.63 -16.50
N LEU A 554 -32.42 23.97 -15.81
CA LEU A 554 -31.97 22.61 -16.23
C LEU A 554 -32.84 21.54 -15.58
N PRO A 555 -33.35 20.55 -16.34
CA PRO A 555 -34.10 19.44 -15.79
C PRO A 555 -33.17 18.47 -15.07
N LEU A 556 -32.57 18.93 -13.99
CA LEU A 556 -31.75 18.14 -13.10
C LEU A 556 -32.63 17.41 -12.09
N ARG A 557 -32.29 16.15 -11.78
CA ARG A 557 -32.93 15.45 -10.67
C ARG A 557 -32.48 16.10 -9.34
N PRO A 558 -33.31 16.02 -8.28
CA PRO A 558 -32.93 16.59 -6.97
C PRO A 558 -31.59 16.10 -6.43
N GLU A 559 -31.19 14.87 -6.78
CA GLU A 559 -29.92 14.28 -6.38
C GLU A 559 -28.73 14.81 -7.21
N GLU A 560 -28.98 15.49 -8.30
CA GLU A 560 -28.00 16.07 -9.22
C GLU A 560 -27.72 17.55 -8.92
N GLY A 561 -28.48 18.14 -8.02
CA GLY A 561 -28.16 19.43 -7.44
C GLY A 561 -26.84 19.34 -6.70
N THR A 562 -25.92 20.24 -7.05
CA THR A 562 -24.56 20.30 -6.50
C THR A 562 -24.56 20.23 -4.98
N ARG A 563 -23.91 19.21 -4.44
CA ARG A 563 -23.37 19.21 -3.09
C ARG A 563 -21.92 19.59 -3.13
#